data_d535e50e40b7e751b5c4dbf3371e5f35
#
_entry.id   d535e50e40b7e751b5c4dbf3371e5f35
#
_cell.length_a   1.000
_cell.length_b   1.000
_cell.length_c   1.000
_cell.angle_alpha   90.00
_cell.angle_beta   90.00
_cell.angle_gamma   90.00
#
_symmetry.space_group_name_H-M   'P 1'
#
loop_
_entity.id
_entity.type
_entity.pdbx_description
1 polymer ?
#
loop_
_entity_poly.entity_id
_entity_poly.type
_entity_poly.pdbx_seq_one_letter_code
_entity_poly.pdbx_strand_id
1 'polypeptide(L)'
;MKTENFARPPCNIIVAGLGGQGVLTATDIIAEVALRAGNDVKKSEIKGMSQRGGSVTCDVRFGAEILSPMVPAGEADFLLALEPTQLEPNRHLLRPGGRVIEPSLIDEDKLPQKKMLNVALLGALSAHLPLAESEWLEAVAAAFAPKFLEDNRQAFLMGRASQTNHVHAAA
;
A
#
# COMPACT_ATOMS: atom_id res chain seq x y z
N MET A 1 16.45 -34.61 5.99
CA MET A 1 15.18 -34.30 5.30
C MET A 1 15.13 -32.80 5.16
N LYS A 2 15.37 -32.24 3.98
CA LYS A 2 15.18 -30.84 3.70
C LYS A 2 13.65 -30.61 3.67
N THR A 3 13.11 -29.90 4.65
CA THR A 3 11.75 -29.38 4.58
C THR A 3 11.68 -28.52 3.33
N GLU A 4 10.92 -28.97 2.34
CA GLU A 4 10.53 -28.13 1.21
C GLU A 4 9.76 -26.96 1.77
N ASN A 5 10.45 -25.84 1.92
CA ASN A 5 9.85 -24.56 2.24
C ASN A 5 9.10 -24.16 0.96
N PHE A 6 7.82 -24.55 0.85
CA PHE A 6 6.95 -24.02 -0.20
C PHE A 6 6.97 -22.50 -0.04
N ALA A 7 7.78 -21.85 -0.86
CA ALA A 7 7.88 -20.40 -0.86
C ALA A 7 6.48 -19.84 -1.04
N ARG A 8 6.02 -19.03 -0.08
CA ARG A 8 4.75 -18.30 -0.24
C ARG A 8 4.82 -17.54 -1.56
N PRO A 9 3.73 -17.56 -2.35
CA PRO A 9 3.71 -16.81 -3.60
C PRO A 9 4.02 -15.34 -3.30
N PRO A 10 4.64 -14.60 -4.23
CA PRO A 10 4.90 -13.18 -4.06
C PRO A 10 3.63 -12.42 -3.75
N CYS A 11 3.71 -11.46 -2.82
CA CYS A 11 2.67 -10.46 -2.64
C CYS A 11 2.87 -9.36 -3.68
N ASN A 12 1.85 -9.07 -4.46
CA ASN A 12 1.86 -8.13 -5.57
C ASN A 12 0.92 -6.95 -5.26
N ILE A 13 1.46 -5.75 -5.17
CA ILE A 13 0.71 -4.54 -4.85
C ILE A 13 0.90 -3.51 -5.95
N ILE A 14 -0.20 -2.96 -6.44
CA ILE A 14 -0.22 -1.79 -7.31
C ILE A 14 -0.60 -0.57 -6.46
N VAL A 15 0.19 0.48 -6.52
CA VAL A 15 -0.11 1.78 -5.91
C VAL A 15 -0.37 2.77 -7.03
N ALA A 16 -1.57 3.33 -7.09
CA ALA A 16 -1.99 4.25 -8.15
C ALA A 16 -2.51 5.57 -7.58
N GLY A 17 -2.18 6.67 -8.21
CA GLY A 17 -2.60 8.01 -7.82
C GLY A 17 -2.19 9.06 -8.84
N LEU A 18 -2.26 10.32 -8.43
CA LEU A 18 -1.79 11.44 -9.22
C LEU A 18 -0.46 11.98 -8.66
N GLY A 19 0.31 12.62 -9.51
CA GLY A 19 1.55 13.27 -9.11
C GLY A 19 1.32 14.25 -7.96
N GLY A 20 2.13 14.14 -6.90
CA GLY A 20 2.01 14.95 -5.67
C GLY A 20 1.16 14.34 -4.55
N GLN A 21 0.44 13.24 -4.78
CA GLN A 21 -0.38 12.58 -3.74
C GLN A 21 0.41 11.61 -2.85
N GLY A 22 1.71 11.48 -3.06
CA GLY A 22 2.56 10.62 -2.23
C GLY A 22 2.56 9.14 -2.66
N VAL A 23 2.31 8.84 -3.93
CA VAL A 23 2.39 7.48 -4.49
C VAL A 23 3.76 6.85 -4.21
N LEU A 24 4.84 7.59 -4.50
CA LEU A 24 6.21 7.12 -4.26
C LEU A 24 6.48 6.89 -2.79
N THR A 25 6.07 7.84 -1.93
CA THR A 25 6.24 7.71 -0.47
C THR A 25 5.52 6.47 0.06
N ALA A 26 4.28 6.24 -0.39
CA ALA A 26 3.52 5.05 -0.01
C ALA A 26 4.23 3.76 -0.46
N THR A 27 4.73 3.76 -1.71
CA THR A 27 5.49 2.65 -2.29
C THR A 27 6.77 2.35 -1.51
N ASP A 28 7.50 3.41 -1.13
CA ASP A 28 8.74 3.28 -0.36
C ASP A 28 8.49 2.72 1.05
N ILE A 29 7.42 3.17 1.71
CA ILE A 29 7.03 2.64 3.03
C ILE A 29 6.69 1.15 2.94
N ILE A 30 5.88 0.74 1.96
CA ILE A 30 5.54 -0.68 1.76
C ILE A 30 6.80 -1.52 1.54
N ALA A 31 7.69 -1.05 0.67
CA ALA A 31 8.94 -1.74 0.36
C ALA A 31 9.86 -1.86 1.58
N GLU A 32 9.99 -0.80 2.36
CA GLU A 32 10.80 -0.78 3.59
C GLU A 32 10.30 -1.76 4.63
N VAL A 33 8.98 -1.78 4.89
CA VAL A 33 8.38 -2.72 5.86
C VAL A 33 8.58 -4.17 5.41
N ALA A 34 8.37 -4.47 4.13
CA ALA A 34 8.56 -5.81 3.60
C ALA A 34 10.04 -6.24 3.67
N LEU A 35 10.97 -5.33 3.42
CA LEU A 35 12.41 -5.58 3.51
C LEU A 35 12.84 -5.87 4.95
N ARG A 36 12.38 -5.07 5.92
CA ARG A 36 12.64 -5.28 7.35
C ARG A 36 12.12 -6.63 7.84
N ALA A 37 11.00 -7.09 7.29
CA ALA A 37 10.45 -8.41 7.56
C ALA A 37 11.22 -9.57 6.89
N GLY A 38 12.35 -9.28 6.23
CA GLY A 38 13.25 -10.28 5.64
C GLY A 38 12.84 -10.78 4.25
N ASN A 39 11.96 -10.06 3.56
CA ASN A 39 11.57 -10.42 2.20
C ASN A 39 12.57 -9.86 1.16
N ASP A 40 12.68 -10.55 0.02
CA ASP A 40 13.18 -9.93 -1.22
C ASP A 40 12.11 -8.97 -1.73
N VAL A 41 12.49 -7.74 -2.07
CA VAL A 41 11.56 -6.67 -2.48
C VAL A 41 12.03 -6.06 -3.78
N LYS A 42 11.12 -5.92 -4.72
CA LYS A 42 11.34 -5.14 -5.94
C LYS A 42 10.19 -4.19 -6.18
N LYS A 43 10.50 -3.03 -6.72
CA LYS A 43 9.53 -2.03 -7.10
C LYS A 43 9.82 -1.47 -8.48
N SER A 44 8.78 -1.07 -9.17
CA SER A 44 8.82 -0.38 -10.46
C SER A 44 7.94 0.86 -10.40
N GLU A 45 8.33 1.89 -11.10
CA GLU A 45 7.59 3.15 -11.18
C GLU A 45 7.26 3.46 -12.64
N ILE A 46 5.98 3.70 -12.91
CA ILE A 46 5.49 4.14 -14.20
C ILE A 46 4.89 5.53 -14.03
N LYS A 47 5.54 6.54 -14.58
CA LYS A 47 5.04 7.92 -14.61
C LYS A 47 4.26 8.14 -15.90
N GLY A 48 3.06 8.70 -15.79
CA GLY A 48 2.35 9.23 -16.94
C GLY A 48 3.10 10.39 -17.60
N MET A 49 2.79 10.70 -18.85
CA MET A 49 3.47 11.72 -19.68
C MET A 49 3.27 13.17 -19.21
N SER A 50 2.52 13.42 -18.15
CA SER A 50 2.24 14.75 -17.61
C SER A 50 3.26 15.15 -16.51
N GLN A 51 3.82 16.35 -16.63
CA GLN A 51 4.80 16.85 -15.65
C GLN A 51 4.19 17.23 -14.29
N ARG A 52 2.88 17.44 -14.19
CA ARG A 52 2.15 17.75 -12.94
C ARG A 52 0.76 17.15 -12.97
N GLY A 53 0.34 16.50 -11.86
CA GLY A 53 -0.98 15.93 -11.72
C GLY A 53 -1.29 14.77 -12.66
N GLY A 54 -0.29 14.23 -13.36
CA GLY A 54 -0.43 13.05 -14.19
C GLY A 54 -0.58 11.78 -13.38
N SER A 55 -1.15 10.75 -14.00
CA SER A 55 -1.26 9.42 -13.42
C SER A 55 0.12 8.86 -13.09
N VAL A 56 0.27 8.33 -11.89
CA VAL A 56 1.48 7.62 -11.40
C VAL A 56 1.04 6.25 -10.91
N THR A 57 1.68 5.22 -11.40
CA THR A 57 1.46 3.84 -10.96
C THR A 57 2.79 3.22 -10.58
N CYS A 58 2.85 2.58 -9.42
CA CYS A 58 4.01 1.88 -8.92
C CYS A 58 3.64 0.45 -8.59
N ASP A 59 4.52 -0.48 -8.98
CA ASP A 59 4.43 -1.87 -8.60
C ASP A 59 5.33 -2.12 -7.39
N VAL A 60 4.84 -2.86 -6.39
CA VAL A 60 5.64 -3.39 -5.29
C VAL A 60 5.41 -4.88 -5.22
N ARG A 61 6.50 -5.64 -5.26
CA ARG A 61 6.48 -7.10 -5.13
C ARG A 61 7.42 -7.52 -4.02
N PHE A 62 6.97 -8.40 -3.15
CA PHE A 62 7.82 -8.95 -2.09
C PHE A 62 7.47 -10.41 -1.78
N GLY A 63 8.46 -11.14 -1.32
CA GLY A 63 8.36 -12.57 -1.01
C GLY A 63 9.71 -13.20 -0.76
N ALA A 64 9.81 -14.53 -0.88
CA ALA A 64 11.06 -15.24 -0.68
C ALA A 64 12.12 -14.92 -1.75
N GLU A 65 11.69 -14.77 -3.00
CA GLU A 65 12.52 -14.44 -4.16
C GLU A 65 11.67 -13.73 -5.21
N ILE A 66 12.10 -12.59 -5.70
CA ILE A 66 11.41 -11.79 -6.72
C ILE A 66 12.32 -11.57 -7.91
N LEU A 67 11.97 -12.14 -9.05
CA LEU A 67 12.80 -12.07 -10.27
C LEU A 67 12.52 -10.82 -11.12
N SER A 68 11.33 -10.22 -11.00
CA SER A 68 10.93 -9.02 -11.77
C SER A 68 10.19 -8.03 -10.90
N PRO A 69 10.43 -6.72 -11.05
CA PRO A 69 9.70 -5.69 -10.32
C PRO A 69 8.27 -5.49 -10.81
N MET A 70 7.94 -5.92 -12.04
CA MET A 70 6.63 -5.67 -12.64
C MET A 70 5.62 -6.74 -12.23
N VAL A 71 4.44 -6.29 -11.83
CA VAL A 71 3.28 -7.16 -11.57
C VAL A 71 2.64 -7.51 -12.92
N PRO A 72 2.50 -8.81 -13.26
CA PRO A 72 1.75 -9.18 -14.45
C PRO A 72 0.28 -8.77 -14.34
N ALA A 73 -0.33 -8.39 -15.47
CA ALA A 73 -1.74 -8.04 -15.51
C ALA A 73 -2.62 -9.19 -14.98
N GLY A 74 -3.55 -8.86 -14.10
CA GLY A 74 -4.43 -9.85 -13.48
C GLY A 74 -3.80 -10.62 -12.32
N GLU A 75 -2.63 -10.22 -11.80
CA GLU A 75 -1.94 -10.90 -10.69
C GLU A 75 -1.74 -10.04 -9.44
N ALA A 76 -2.21 -8.79 -9.42
CA ALA A 76 -2.12 -7.96 -8.23
C ALA A 76 -3.05 -8.47 -7.11
N ASP A 77 -2.49 -8.67 -5.92
CA ASP A 77 -3.27 -8.99 -4.71
C ASP A 77 -4.03 -7.77 -4.20
N PHE A 78 -3.40 -6.59 -4.33
CA PHE A 78 -3.95 -5.32 -3.87
C PHE A 78 -3.77 -4.23 -4.92
N LEU A 79 -4.81 -3.39 -5.05
CA LEU A 79 -4.76 -2.10 -5.71
C LEU A 79 -5.00 -1.02 -4.65
N LEU A 80 -3.95 -0.31 -4.28
CA LEU A 80 -3.99 0.85 -3.41
C LEU A 80 -4.19 2.09 -4.29
N ALA A 81 -5.42 2.56 -4.42
CA ALA A 81 -5.76 3.76 -5.18
C ALA A 81 -5.81 4.98 -4.25
N LEU A 82 -4.85 5.89 -4.37
CA LEU A 82 -4.84 7.14 -3.60
C LEU A 82 -5.82 8.17 -4.16
N GLU A 83 -6.29 7.94 -5.39
CA GLU A 83 -7.22 8.79 -6.12
C GLU A 83 -8.31 7.93 -6.76
N PRO A 84 -9.60 8.21 -6.51
CA PRO A 84 -10.70 7.39 -7.05
C PRO A 84 -10.69 7.27 -8.59
N THR A 85 -10.25 8.32 -9.28
CA THR A 85 -10.17 8.30 -10.76
C THR A 85 -9.14 7.31 -11.30
N GLN A 86 -8.20 6.84 -10.46
CA GLN A 86 -7.17 5.86 -10.82
C GLN A 86 -7.62 4.41 -10.61
N LEU A 87 -8.81 4.19 -10.04
CA LEU A 87 -9.31 2.85 -9.76
C LEU A 87 -9.64 2.08 -11.05
N GLU A 88 -10.54 2.61 -11.88
CA GLU A 88 -11.00 1.89 -13.08
C GLU A 88 -9.88 1.63 -14.11
N PRO A 89 -8.98 2.59 -14.42
CA PRO A 89 -7.87 2.33 -15.33
C PRO A 89 -6.95 1.19 -14.90
N ASN A 90 -6.82 0.96 -13.59
CA ASN A 90 -5.90 -0.04 -13.02
C ASN A 90 -6.59 -1.33 -12.55
N ARG A 91 -7.92 -1.41 -12.60
CA ARG A 91 -8.68 -2.57 -12.10
C ARG A 91 -8.31 -3.87 -12.79
N HIS A 92 -7.94 -3.83 -14.07
CA HIS A 92 -7.52 -4.99 -14.86
C HIS A 92 -6.23 -5.65 -14.37
N LEU A 93 -5.46 -4.96 -13.52
CA LEU A 93 -4.24 -5.48 -12.91
C LEU A 93 -4.54 -6.40 -11.73
N LEU A 94 -5.73 -6.29 -11.10
CA LEU A 94 -6.13 -7.13 -9.98
C LEU A 94 -6.39 -8.57 -10.41
N ARG A 95 -5.90 -9.52 -9.61
CA ARG A 95 -6.30 -10.91 -9.74
C ARG A 95 -7.76 -11.13 -9.33
N PRO A 96 -8.39 -12.24 -9.74
CA PRO A 96 -9.68 -12.65 -9.17
C PRO A 96 -9.59 -12.75 -7.63
N GLY A 97 -10.49 -12.04 -6.93
CA GLY A 97 -10.46 -11.95 -5.46
C GLY A 97 -9.40 -10.99 -4.89
N GLY A 98 -8.66 -10.27 -5.72
CA GLY A 98 -7.77 -9.17 -5.30
C GLY A 98 -8.57 -8.04 -4.63
N ARG A 99 -7.92 -7.27 -3.77
CA ARG A 99 -8.57 -6.24 -2.95
C ARG A 99 -8.24 -4.84 -3.41
N VAL A 100 -9.24 -3.98 -3.37
CA VAL A 100 -9.09 -2.52 -3.55
C VAL A 100 -9.02 -1.86 -2.19
N ILE A 101 -8.03 -0.97 -2.03
CA ILE A 101 -7.91 -0.06 -0.91
C ILE A 101 -8.00 1.35 -1.49
N GLU A 102 -9.03 2.10 -1.12
CA GLU A 102 -9.36 3.39 -1.74
C GLU A 102 -9.90 4.41 -0.72
N PRO A 103 -9.97 5.70 -1.06
CA PRO A 103 -10.40 6.76 -0.14
C PRO A 103 -11.75 6.54 0.53
N SER A 104 -12.70 5.89 -0.12
CA SER A 104 -14.03 5.61 0.46
C SER A 104 -14.00 4.76 1.74
N LEU A 105 -12.87 4.09 2.03
CA LEU A 105 -12.66 3.33 3.26
C LEU A 105 -12.32 4.21 4.47
N ILE A 106 -12.00 5.48 4.23
CA ILE A 106 -11.49 6.41 5.25
C ILE A 106 -12.48 7.58 5.43
N ASP A 107 -12.83 7.84 6.68
CA ASP A 107 -13.56 9.06 7.05
C ASP A 107 -12.56 10.23 7.10
N GLU A 108 -12.44 10.95 5.98
CA GLU A 108 -11.47 12.03 5.82
C GLU A 108 -11.68 13.19 6.81
N ASP A 109 -12.90 13.38 7.31
CA ASP A 109 -13.18 14.44 8.28
C ASP A 109 -12.60 14.15 9.67
N LYS A 110 -12.24 12.89 9.93
CA LYS A 110 -11.57 12.46 11.17
C LYS A 110 -10.05 12.45 11.06
N LEU A 111 -9.49 12.66 9.87
CA LEU A 111 -8.04 12.72 9.70
C LEU A 111 -7.47 13.95 10.42
N PRO A 112 -6.30 13.83 11.09
CA PRO A 112 -5.59 14.99 11.64
C PRO A 112 -5.36 16.09 10.62
N GLN A 113 -5.03 15.69 9.39
CA GLN A 113 -4.92 16.58 8.23
C GLN A 113 -5.33 15.79 6.97
N LYS A 114 -6.11 16.38 6.06
CA LYS A 114 -6.60 15.73 4.83
C LYS A 114 -5.46 15.20 3.95
N LYS A 115 -4.31 15.87 3.92
CA LYS A 115 -3.12 15.41 3.19
C LYS A 115 -2.53 14.08 3.67
N MET A 116 -2.98 13.57 4.82
CA MET A 116 -2.53 12.29 5.40
C MET A 116 -3.38 11.10 4.96
N LEU A 117 -4.26 11.29 3.99
CA LEU A 117 -5.08 10.23 3.43
C LEU A 117 -4.24 9.04 2.92
N ASN A 118 -3.10 9.32 2.27
CA ASN A 118 -2.17 8.28 1.82
C ASN A 118 -1.65 7.40 2.98
N VAL A 119 -1.36 8.00 4.14
CA VAL A 119 -0.90 7.28 5.33
C VAL A 119 -2.04 6.46 5.95
N ALA A 120 -3.26 7.00 5.98
CA ALA A 120 -4.43 6.25 6.44
C ALA A 120 -4.73 5.06 5.52
N LEU A 121 -4.61 5.22 4.20
CA LEU A 121 -4.77 4.12 3.25
C LEU A 121 -3.68 3.06 3.39
N LEU A 122 -2.43 3.43 3.72
CA LEU A 122 -1.39 2.48 4.11
C LEU A 122 -1.78 1.70 5.37
N GLY A 123 -2.39 2.36 6.35
CA GLY A 123 -2.94 1.71 7.53
C GLY A 123 -4.00 0.67 7.17
N ALA A 124 -4.94 1.02 6.28
CA ALA A 124 -5.95 0.10 5.80
C ALA A 124 -5.33 -1.10 5.07
N LEU A 125 -4.37 -0.88 4.18
CA LEU A 125 -3.63 -1.95 3.50
C LEU A 125 -2.91 -2.86 4.50
N SER A 126 -2.27 -2.30 5.51
CA SER A 126 -1.48 -3.02 6.52
C SER A 126 -2.30 -4.07 7.30
N ALA A 127 -3.60 -3.85 7.46
CA ALA A 127 -4.50 -4.79 8.13
C ALA A 127 -4.66 -6.13 7.38
N HIS A 128 -4.33 -6.16 6.09
CA HIS A 128 -4.44 -7.34 5.24
C HIS A 128 -3.10 -8.04 4.98
N LEU A 129 -2.00 -7.48 5.48
CA LEU A 129 -0.66 -8.01 5.24
C LEU A 129 -0.09 -8.63 6.52
N PRO A 130 0.63 -9.77 6.42
CA PRO A 130 1.24 -10.44 7.56
C PRO A 130 2.56 -9.75 7.95
N LEU A 131 2.52 -8.44 8.13
CA LEU A 131 3.66 -7.59 8.53
C LEU A 131 3.32 -6.89 9.85
N ALA A 132 4.29 -6.83 10.75
CA ALA A 132 4.08 -6.32 12.11
C ALA A 132 3.71 -4.82 12.09
N GLU A 133 2.72 -4.43 12.88
CA GLU A 133 2.28 -3.03 13.01
C GLU A 133 3.43 -2.11 13.45
N SER A 134 4.30 -2.58 14.34
CA SER A 134 5.47 -1.82 14.79
C SER A 134 6.41 -1.44 13.63
N GLU A 135 6.66 -2.37 12.70
CA GLU A 135 7.50 -2.11 11.52
C GLU A 135 6.87 -1.04 10.60
N TRP A 136 5.55 -1.09 10.45
CA TRP A 136 4.83 -0.06 9.70
C TRP A 136 4.96 1.32 10.34
N LEU A 137 4.75 1.40 11.65
CA LEU A 137 4.85 2.66 12.39
C LEU A 137 6.26 3.25 12.34
N GLU A 138 7.30 2.41 12.43
CA GLU A 138 8.69 2.85 12.28
C GLU A 138 8.99 3.35 10.87
N ALA A 139 8.53 2.65 9.82
CA ALA A 139 8.72 3.07 8.45
C ALA A 139 7.98 4.38 8.13
N VAL A 140 6.75 4.54 8.63
CA VAL A 140 6.00 5.81 8.55
C VAL A 140 6.75 6.92 9.27
N ALA A 141 7.25 6.67 10.48
CA ALA A 141 8.02 7.67 11.23
C ALA A 141 9.28 8.12 10.48
N ALA A 142 9.97 7.19 9.84
CA ALA A 142 11.18 7.49 9.07
C ALA A 142 10.91 8.26 7.75
N ALA A 143 9.71 8.11 7.18
CA ALA A 143 9.36 8.71 5.89
C ALA A 143 8.99 10.20 5.98
N PHE A 144 8.66 10.71 7.16
CA PHE A 144 8.14 12.07 7.34
C PHE A 144 8.95 12.87 8.35
N ALA A 145 8.86 14.21 8.24
CA ALA A 145 9.52 15.10 9.20
C ALA A 145 8.98 14.90 10.63
N PRO A 146 9.84 15.00 11.67
CA PRO A 146 9.47 14.72 13.07
C PRO A 146 8.23 15.46 13.58
N LYS A 147 8.00 16.68 13.09
CA LYS A 147 6.83 17.50 13.47
C LYS A 147 5.47 16.90 13.04
N PHE A 148 5.46 15.93 12.13
CA PHE A 148 4.26 15.25 11.66
C PHE A 148 4.12 13.83 12.20
N LEU A 149 5.02 13.40 13.07
CA LEU A 149 5.10 12.01 13.54
C LEU A 149 3.80 11.54 14.16
N GLU A 150 3.26 12.30 15.11
CA GLU A 150 2.05 11.90 15.84
C GLU A 150 0.81 11.92 14.94
N ASP A 151 0.67 12.93 14.10
CA ASP A 151 -0.44 13.03 13.15
C ASP A 151 -0.43 11.86 12.15
N ASN A 152 0.75 11.51 11.61
CA ASN A 152 0.89 10.37 10.69
C ASN A 152 0.63 9.03 11.40
N ARG A 153 1.09 8.89 12.63
CA ARG A 153 0.81 7.71 13.44
C ARG A 153 -0.69 7.53 13.66
N GLN A 154 -1.38 8.61 14.03
CA GLN A 154 -2.82 8.61 14.24
C GLN A 154 -3.58 8.29 12.94
N ALA A 155 -3.21 8.91 11.83
CA ALA A 155 -3.80 8.62 10.52
C ALA A 155 -3.63 7.15 10.12
N PHE A 156 -2.43 6.58 10.31
CA PHE A 156 -2.15 5.17 10.02
C PHE A 156 -3.04 4.24 10.86
N LEU A 157 -3.09 4.43 12.17
CA LEU A 157 -3.88 3.60 13.08
C LEU A 157 -5.38 3.70 12.79
N MET A 158 -5.87 4.89 12.43
CA MET A 158 -7.25 5.09 12.03
C MET A 158 -7.59 4.30 10.76
N GLY A 159 -6.72 4.36 9.77
CA GLY A 159 -6.90 3.57 8.54
C GLY A 159 -6.86 2.07 8.81
N ARG A 160 -5.95 1.59 9.65
CA ARG A 160 -5.89 0.18 10.04
C ARG A 160 -7.16 -0.27 10.76
N ALA A 161 -7.67 0.53 11.69
CA ALA A 161 -8.89 0.24 12.45
C ALA A 161 -10.15 0.21 11.54
N SER A 162 -10.17 0.96 10.44
CA SER A 162 -11.30 0.96 9.50
C SER A 162 -11.58 -0.42 8.92
N GLN A 163 -10.55 -1.25 8.74
CA GLN A 163 -10.68 -2.59 8.18
C GLN A 163 -11.18 -3.63 9.19
N THR A 164 -10.88 -3.45 10.47
CA THR A 164 -11.32 -4.36 11.54
C THR A 164 -12.83 -4.27 11.76
N ASN A 165 -13.42 -3.10 11.54
CA ASN A 165 -14.85 -2.88 11.71
C ASN A 165 -15.70 -3.48 10.57
N HIS A 166 -15.13 -3.63 9.36
CA HIS A 166 -15.83 -4.25 8.23
C HIS A 166 -15.96 -5.77 8.34
N VAL A 167 -15.06 -6.43 9.07
CA VAL A 167 -15.12 -7.90 9.29
C VAL A 167 -16.27 -8.27 10.25
N HIS A 168 -16.66 -7.39 11.17
CA HIS A 168 -17.76 -7.64 12.12
C HIS A 168 -19.15 -7.24 11.60
N ALA A 169 -19.23 -6.48 10.50
CA ALA A 169 -20.52 -6.08 9.91
C ALA A 169 -21.03 -7.07 8.84
N ALA A 170 -20.26 -8.08 8.49
CA ALA A 170 -20.58 -9.11 7.47
C ALA A 170 -20.81 -10.51 8.05
N ALA A 171 -21.00 -10.62 9.37
CA ALA A 171 -21.32 -11.89 10.06
C ALA A 171 -22.80 -11.94 10.51
#